data_5130e9abcdab9cdaae4b9722c7b74791
#
_entry.id   5130e9abcdab9cdaae4b9722c7b74791
#
_cell.length_a   1.000
_cell.length_b   1.000
_cell.length_c   1.000
_cell.angle_alpha   90.00
_cell.angle_beta   90.00
_cell.angle_gamma   90.00
#
_symmetry.space_group_name_H-M   'P 1'
#
loop_
_entity.id
_entity.type
_entity.pdbx_description
1 polymer ?
#
loop_
_entity_poly.entity_id
_entity_poly.type
_entity_poly.pdbx_seq_one_letter_code
_entity_poly.pdbx_strand_id
1 'polypeptide(L)'
;MEDYRAQFIDIYNKNVTRPGADRLLKWLEGTDFFTAPASTKFHGACECGLVMHSINVYNAMMQHFFTEGEDNPETFAVCALLHDVCKANFYKVSTRNVKNDATGQWEKVPFYQVADQLPYGHGEKSVYLIEHFMRLKTDEAIAST
;
A
#
# COMPACT_ATOMS: atom_id res chain seq x y z
N MET A 1 20.18 -0.07 5.09
CA MET A 1 18.92 -0.06 4.30
C MET A 1 17.76 -0.31 5.23
N GLU A 2 16.75 0.51 5.14
CA GLU A 2 15.57 0.34 5.98
C GLU A 2 14.74 -0.86 5.51
N ASP A 3 14.28 -1.65 6.48
CA ASP A 3 13.42 -2.78 6.20
C ASP A 3 11.96 -2.36 6.41
N TYR A 4 11.35 -1.85 5.36
CA TYR A 4 9.97 -1.37 5.40
C TYR A 4 8.97 -2.50 5.65
N ARG A 5 9.27 -3.71 5.16
CA ARG A 5 8.42 -4.88 5.42
C ARG A 5 8.37 -5.19 6.92
N ALA A 6 9.54 -5.24 7.57
CA ALA A 6 9.61 -5.51 9.00
C ALA A 6 8.93 -4.39 9.81
N GLN A 7 9.10 -3.13 9.41
CA GLN A 7 8.44 -2.00 10.06
C GLN A 7 6.92 -2.10 9.94
N PHE A 8 6.42 -2.40 8.75
CA PHE A 8 4.98 -2.55 8.51
C PHE A 8 4.39 -3.68 9.36
N ILE A 9 5.04 -4.83 9.34
CA ILE A 9 4.57 -6.02 10.08
C ILE A 9 4.55 -5.73 11.59
N ASP A 10 5.57 -5.05 12.10
CA ASP A 10 5.64 -4.70 13.51
C ASP A 10 4.49 -3.76 13.92
N ILE A 11 4.26 -2.70 13.16
CA ILE A 11 3.16 -1.76 13.41
C ILE A 11 1.81 -2.48 13.31
N TYR A 12 1.64 -3.30 12.30
CA TYR A 12 0.41 -4.04 12.06
C TYR A 12 0.10 -4.98 13.22
N ASN A 13 1.07 -5.79 13.62
CA ASN A 13 0.86 -6.78 14.69
C ASN A 13 0.63 -6.15 16.06
N LYS A 14 1.19 -4.96 16.32
CA LYS A 14 0.98 -4.26 17.58
C LYS A 14 -0.41 -3.63 17.68
N ASN A 15 -1.00 -3.23 16.56
CA ASN A 15 -2.20 -2.40 16.56
C ASN A 15 -3.43 -3.11 15.99
N VAL A 16 -3.27 -3.99 15.02
CA VAL A 16 -4.40 -4.62 14.32
C VAL A 16 -4.58 -6.04 14.84
N THR A 17 -5.52 -6.20 15.76
CA THR A 17 -5.72 -7.45 16.48
C THR A 17 -7.11 -8.08 16.31
N ARG A 18 -7.97 -7.46 15.51
CA ARG A 18 -9.32 -7.97 15.26
C ARG A 18 -9.31 -9.30 14.50
N PRO A 19 -10.42 -10.09 14.57
CA PRO A 19 -10.50 -11.35 13.86
C PRO A 19 -10.24 -11.19 12.36
N GLY A 20 -9.38 -12.05 11.80
CA GLY A 20 -9.00 -12.01 10.40
C GLY A 20 -7.78 -11.18 10.08
N ALA A 21 -7.25 -10.44 11.06
CA ALA A 21 -6.07 -9.58 10.85
C ALA A 21 -4.85 -10.38 10.40
N ASP A 22 -4.61 -11.53 11.01
CA ASP A 22 -3.50 -12.43 10.67
C ASP A 22 -3.64 -12.99 9.24
N ARG A 23 -4.85 -13.32 8.83
CA ARG A 23 -5.10 -13.83 7.47
C ARG A 23 -4.91 -12.76 6.42
N LEU A 24 -5.30 -11.53 6.70
CA LEU A 24 -5.05 -10.40 5.79
C LEU A 24 -3.55 -10.17 5.60
N LEU A 25 -2.79 -10.15 6.71
CA LEU A 25 -1.34 -9.98 6.64
C LEU A 25 -0.70 -11.09 5.82
N LYS A 26 -1.10 -12.33 6.05
CA LYS A 26 -0.59 -13.48 5.31
C LYS A 26 -0.89 -13.36 3.81
N TRP A 27 -2.08 -12.88 3.46
CA TRP A 27 -2.44 -12.64 2.08
C TRP A 27 -1.56 -11.55 1.46
N LEU A 28 -1.33 -10.45 2.18
CA LEU A 28 -0.45 -9.37 1.70
C LEU A 28 0.98 -9.88 1.45
N GLU A 29 1.48 -10.78 2.30
CA GLU A 29 2.80 -11.37 2.12
C GLU A 29 2.90 -12.23 0.85
N GLY A 30 1.79 -12.78 0.40
CA GLY A 30 1.72 -13.54 -0.85
C GLY A 30 1.53 -12.68 -2.10
N THR A 31 1.27 -11.39 -1.94
CA THR A 31 1.14 -10.44 -3.05
C THR A 31 2.43 -9.65 -3.21
N ASP A 32 2.45 -8.71 -4.17
CA ASP A 32 3.59 -7.82 -4.35
C ASP A 32 3.52 -6.55 -3.49
N PHE A 33 2.62 -6.49 -2.50
CA PHE A 33 2.40 -5.31 -1.67
C PHE A 33 3.71 -4.73 -1.11
N PHE A 34 4.62 -5.61 -0.65
CA PHE A 34 5.86 -5.18 -0.02
C PHE A 34 6.94 -4.77 -1.00
N THR A 35 6.78 -5.05 -2.29
CA THR A 35 7.75 -4.70 -3.33
C THR A 35 7.20 -3.74 -4.37
N ALA A 36 5.88 -3.57 -4.44
CA ALA A 36 5.22 -2.75 -5.45
C ALA A 36 5.53 -1.26 -5.27
N PRO A 37 5.47 -0.48 -6.37
CA PRO A 37 5.51 0.97 -6.28
C PRO A 37 4.18 1.54 -5.79
N ALA A 38 4.19 2.78 -5.29
CA ALA A 38 2.97 3.51 -4.94
C ALA A 38 2.35 4.22 -6.13
N SER A 39 3.13 4.50 -7.17
CA SER A 39 2.68 5.17 -8.39
C SER A 39 3.55 4.78 -9.57
N THR A 40 3.14 5.18 -10.79
CA THR A 40 3.92 4.89 -11.99
C THR A 40 4.95 5.98 -12.32
N LYS A 41 4.72 7.22 -11.91
CA LYS A 41 5.53 8.37 -12.35
C LYS A 41 5.97 9.30 -11.23
N PHE A 42 5.25 9.32 -10.11
CA PHE A 42 5.43 10.30 -9.06
C PHE A 42 6.09 9.70 -7.84
N HIS A 43 5.85 10.32 -6.70
CA HIS A 43 6.37 9.89 -5.43
C HIS A 43 6.05 8.42 -5.18
N GLY A 44 7.06 7.64 -4.79
CA GLY A 44 6.87 6.21 -4.54
C GLY A 44 6.91 5.34 -5.80
N ALA A 45 7.31 5.88 -6.97
CA ALA A 45 7.50 5.09 -8.20
C ALA A 45 8.84 4.33 -8.14
N CYS A 46 8.98 3.46 -7.14
CA CYS A 46 10.20 2.68 -6.90
C CYS A 46 9.82 1.39 -6.19
N GLU A 47 10.75 0.44 -6.17
CA GLU A 47 10.58 -0.79 -5.40
C GLU A 47 10.31 -0.47 -3.94
N CYS A 48 9.38 -1.18 -3.31
CA CYS A 48 8.93 -0.96 -1.93
C CYS A 48 8.23 0.40 -1.70
N GLY A 49 7.95 1.17 -2.76
CA GLY A 49 7.31 2.48 -2.65
C GLY A 49 5.94 2.41 -2.01
N LEU A 50 5.17 1.35 -2.28
CA LEU A 50 3.83 1.18 -1.72
C LEU A 50 3.86 1.00 -0.19
N VAL A 51 4.66 0.08 0.30
CA VAL A 51 4.77 -0.16 1.75
C VAL A 51 5.39 1.05 2.46
N MET A 52 6.39 1.68 1.86
CA MET A 52 6.99 2.91 2.39
C MET A 52 5.95 4.02 2.51
N HIS A 53 5.12 4.21 1.49
CA HIS A 53 4.05 5.20 1.50
C HIS A 53 3.04 4.92 2.62
N SER A 54 2.63 3.68 2.79
CA SER A 54 1.69 3.28 3.85
C SER A 54 2.25 3.59 5.24
N ILE A 55 3.53 3.31 5.49
CA ILE A 55 4.19 3.63 6.75
C ILE A 55 4.27 5.14 6.97
N ASN A 56 4.61 5.90 5.93
CA ASN A 56 4.71 7.35 6.02
C ASN A 56 3.35 7.99 6.33
N VAL A 57 2.27 7.49 5.74
CA VAL A 57 0.92 7.95 6.04
C VAL A 57 0.55 7.64 7.49
N TYR A 58 0.87 6.44 7.97
CA TYR A 58 0.63 6.05 9.36
C TYR A 58 1.36 6.99 10.33
N ASN A 59 2.65 7.22 10.10
CA ASN A 59 3.45 8.08 10.95
C ASN A 59 2.93 9.53 10.97
N ALA A 60 2.54 10.05 9.80
CA ALA A 60 1.98 11.39 9.70
C ALA A 60 0.64 11.51 10.43
N MET A 61 -0.24 10.53 10.31
CA MET A 61 -1.52 10.52 11.00
C MET A 61 -1.34 10.45 12.50
N MET A 62 -0.43 9.62 13.00
CA MET A 62 -0.15 9.50 14.43
C MET A 62 0.46 10.77 14.98
N GLN A 63 1.32 11.43 14.23
CA GLN A 63 1.99 12.66 14.68
C GLN A 63 1.06 13.86 14.70
N HIS A 64 0.18 14.00 13.71
CA HIS A 64 -0.58 15.24 13.49
C HIS A 64 -2.04 15.16 13.94
N PHE A 65 -2.64 13.97 13.96
CA PHE A 65 -4.09 13.85 14.18
C PHE A 65 -4.47 12.96 15.35
N PHE A 66 -3.59 12.08 15.80
CA PHE A 66 -3.93 11.13 16.87
C PHE A 66 -3.91 11.84 18.23
N THR A 67 -5.00 11.65 19.00
CA THR A 67 -5.11 12.13 20.39
C THR A 67 -5.24 10.93 21.32
N GLU A 68 -4.24 10.73 22.17
CA GLU A 68 -4.26 9.63 23.13
C GLU A 68 -5.42 9.78 24.11
N GLY A 69 -6.11 8.67 24.35
CA GLY A 69 -7.29 8.63 25.20
C GLY A 69 -8.59 8.93 24.47
N GLU A 70 -8.54 9.53 23.28
CA GLU A 70 -9.73 9.83 22.46
C GLU A 70 -9.80 8.96 21.22
N ASP A 71 -8.66 8.70 20.55
CA ASP A 71 -8.60 7.98 19.30
C ASP A 71 -8.17 6.53 19.51
N ASN A 72 -8.65 5.64 18.64
CA ASN A 72 -8.32 4.23 18.68
C ASN A 72 -7.09 3.95 17.80
N PRO A 73 -5.96 3.48 18.38
CA PRO A 73 -4.77 3.17 17.59
C PRO A 73 -5.00 2.14 16.50
N GLU A 74 -5.88 1.15 16.74
CA GLU A 74 -6.20 0.14 15.73
C GLU A 74 -6.88 0.77 14.51
N THR A 75 -7.84 1.67 14.73
CA THR A 75 -8.52 2.38 13.65
C THR A 75 -7.53 3.18 12.80
N PHE A 76 -6.60 3.90 13.45
CA PHE A 76 -5.58 4.66 12.74
C PHE A 76 -4.66 3.75 11.94
N ALA A 77 -4.22 2.63 12.52
CA ALA A 77 -3.37 1.67 11.82
C ALA A 77 -4.11 1.05 10.62
N VAL A 78 -5.35 0.64 10.78
CA VAL A 78 -6.17 0.09 9.69
C VAL A 78 -6.31 1.10 8.56
N CYS A 79 -6.73 2.31 8.88
CA CYS A 79 -6.94 3.34 7.85
C CYS A 79 -5.64 3.71 7.14
N ALA A 80 -4.55 3.91 7.87
CA ALA A 80 -3.29 4.36 7.28
C ALA A 80 -2.55 3.26 6.54
N LEU A 81 -2.37 2.09 7.18
CA LEU A 81 -1.57 1.02 6.59
C LEU A 81 -2.27 0.34 5.42
N LEU A 82 -3.59 0.28 5.43
CA LEU A 82 -4.36 -0.49 4.46
C LEU A 82 -5.10 0.36 3.43
N HIS A 83 -4.95 1.68 3.45
CA HIS A 83 -5.73 2.56 2.55
C HIS A 83 -5.44 2.30 1.07
N ASP A 84 -4.24 1.85 0.75
CA ASP A 84 -3.80 1.59 -0.63
C ASP A 84 -3.54 0.10 -0.92
N VAL A 85 -4.14 -0.83 -0.14
CA VAL A 85 -3.99 -2.27 -0.43
C VAL A 85 -4.52 -2.64 -1.81
N CYS A 86 -5.39 -1.82 -2.39
CA CYS A 86 -5.86 -1.99 -3.76
C CYS A 86 -4.74 -1.97 -4.80
N LYS A 87 -3.58 -1.41 -4.45
CA LYS A 87 -2.41 -1.36 -5.34
C LYS A 87 -1.56 -2.62 -5.27
N ALA A 88 -1.87 -3.57 -4.39
CA ALA A 88 -1.24 -4.88 -4.40
C ALA A 88 -1.62 -5.59 -5.71
N ASN A 89 -0.64 -6.14 -6.42
CA ASN A 89 -0.79 -6.76 -7.74
C ASN A 89 -1.42 -5.82 -8.80
N PHE A 90 -1.28 -4.52 -8.61
CA PHE A 90 -1.87 -3.50 -9.46
C PHE A 90 -0.93 -3.04 -10.57
N TYR A 91 0.38 -3.01 -10.29
CA TYR A 91 1.40 -2.58 -11.22
C TYR A 91 2.20 -3.77 -11.74
N LYS A 92 2.70 -3.65 -12.96
CA LYS A 92 3.69 -4.58 -13.50
C LYS A 92 4.86 -3.78 -14.07
N VAL A 93 6.02 -4.42 -14.12
CA VAL A 93 7.19 -3.84 -14.78
C VAL A 93 7.14 -4.24 -16.25
N SER A 94 7.19 -3.25 -17.12
CA SER A 94 7.28 -3.42 -18.57
C SER A 94 8.54 -2.71 -19.06
N THR A 95 8.89 -2.90 -20.32
CA THR A 95 10.01 -2.21 -20.93
C THR A 95 9.53 -1.37 -22.11
N ARG A 96 10.20 -0.26 -22.34
CA ARG A 96 9.97 0.58 -23.52
C ARG A 96 11.30 0.92 -24.15
N ASN A 97 11.27 1.19 -25.46
CA ASN A 97 12.47 1.59 -26.19
C ASN A 97 12.63 3.11 -26.04
N VAL A 98 13.83 3.50 -25.60
CA VAL A 98 14.17 4.92 -25.45
C VAL A 98 15.50 5.14 -26.16
N LYS A 99 15.59 6.23 -26.94
CA LYS A 99 16.82 6.58 -27.64
C LYS A 99 17.78 7.24 -26.66
N ASN A 100 18.99 6.72 -26.60
CA ASN A 100 20.07 7.32 -25.82
C ASN A 100 20.70 8.45 -26.66
N ASP A 101 20.53 9.70 -26.21
CA ASP A 101 20.99 10.88 -26.93
C ASP A 101 22.51 10.95 -27.02
N ALA A 102 23.22 10.36 -26.03
CA ALA A 102 24.69 10.38 -26.04
C ALA A 102 25.29 9.41 -27.06
N THR A 103 24.64 8.24 -27.29
CA THR A 103 25.13 7.20 -28.20
C THR A 103 24.36 7.12 -29.51
N GLY A 104 23.15 7.69 -29.57
CA GLY A 104 22.25 7.57 -30.69
C GLY A 104 21.57 6.21 -30.83
N GLN A 105 21.79 5.30 -29.89
CA GLN A 105 21.24 3.96 -29.93
C GLN A 105 19.96 3.83 -29.12
N TRP A 106 19.12 2.88 -29.50
CA TRP A 106 17.90 2.55 -28.78
C TRP A 106 18.17 1.55 -27.65
N GLU A 107 17.64 1.84 -26.48
CA GLU A 107 17.80 0.99 -25.29
C GLU A 107 16.44 0.61 -24.73
N LYS A 108 16.34 -0.58 -24.11
CA LYS A 108 15.16 -0.99 -23.36
C LYS A 108 15.27 -0.48 -21.94
N VAL A 109 14.25 0.28 -21.51
CA VAL A 109 14.21 0.87 -20.18
C VAL A 109 13.01 0.31 -19.44
N PRO A 110 13.15 -0.15 -18.17
CA PRO A 110 12.01 -0.62 -17.40
C PRO A 110 11.11 0.56 -16.98
N PHE A 111 9.82 0.30 -16.88
CA PHE A 111 8.85 1.26 -16.34
C PHE A 111 7.70 0.52 -15.70
N TYR A 112 7.00 1.17 -14.75
CA TYR A 112 5.82 0.62 -14.12
C TYR A 112 4.58 0.91 -14.95
N GLN A 113 3.72 -0.09 -15.10
CA GLN A 113 2.49 -0.01 -15.85
C GLN A 113 1.34 -0.56 -15.01
N VAL A 114 0.18 0.08 -15.09
CA VAL A 114 -1.02 -0.41 -14.41
C VAL A 114 -1.52 -1.68 -15.09
N ALA A 115 -1.80 -2.70 -14.30
CA ALA A 115 -2.34 -3.97 -14.74
C ALA A 115 -3.48 -4.40 -13.81
N ASP A 116 -4.48 -3.54 -13.65
CA ASP A 116 -5.59 -3.75 -12.74
C ASP A 116 -6.58 -4.76 -13.32
N GLN A 117 -6.90 -5.78 -12.51
CA GLN A 117 -7.86 -6.82 -12.87
C GLN A 117 -9.24 -6.60 -12.24
N LEU A 118 -9.37 -5.62 -11.34
CA LEU A 118 -10.63 -5.28 -10.68
C LEU A 118 -10.95 -3.81 -10.92
N PRO A 119 -11.95 -3.51 -11.78
CA PRO A 119 -12.22 -2.13 -12.21
C PRO A 119 -13.06 -1.33 -11.20
N TYR A 120 -12.72 -1.39 -9.93
CA TYR A 120 -13.35 -0.56 -8.89
C TYR A 120 -12.50 0.68 -8.62
N GLY A 121 -13.10 1.70 -8.01
CA GLY A 121 -12.34 2.84 -7.48
C GLY A 121 -11.35 2.38 -6.39
N HIS A 122 -10.25 3.12 -6.21
CA HIS A 122 -9.18 2.69 -5.31
C HIS A 122 -9.65 2.44 -3.87
N GLY A 123 -10.43 3.37 -3.32
CA GLY A 123 -10.93 3.23 -1.96
C GLY A 123 -11.90 2.08 -1.80
N GLU A 124 -12.83 1.95 -2.73
CA GLU A 124 -13.83 0.89 -2.73
C GLU A 124 -13.19 -0.48 -2.91
N LYS A 125 -12.18 -0.58 -3.77
CA LYS A 125 -11.42 -1.81 -3.97
C LYS A 125 -10.66 -2.20 -2.70
N SER A 126 -10.04 -1.23 -2.02
CA SER A 126 -9.36 -1.49 -0.74
C SER A 126 -10.32 -2.02 0.31
N VAL A 127 -11.51 -1.41 0.46
CA VAL A 127 -12.54 -1.88 1.38
C VAL A 127 -12.98 -3.30 1.03
N TYR A 128 -13.22 -3.56 -0.24
CA TYR A 128 -13.60 -4.89 -0.72
C TYR A 128 -12.55 -5.95 -0.34
N LEU A 129 -11.28 -5.67 -0.59
CA LEU A 129 -10.19 -6.60 -0.29
C LEU A 129 -10.04 -6.84 1.22
N ILE A 130 -10.11 -5.77 2.02
CA ILE A 130 -9.98 -5.88 3.48
C ILE A 130 -11.15 -6.69 4.06
N GLU A 131 -12.37 -6.43 3.61
CA GLU A 131 -13.57 -7.10 4.12
C GLU A 131 -13.60 -8.61 3.82
N HIS A 132 -12.78 -9.09 2.89
CA HIS A 132 -12.59 -10.53 2.68
C HIS A 132 -11.98 -11.23 3.90
N PHE A 133 -11.26 -10.51 4.74
CA PHE A 133 -10.49 -11.07 5.84
C PHE A 133 -10.97 -10.60 7.20
N MET A 134 -11.27 -9.32 7.34
CA MET A 134 -11.67 -8.73 8.61
C MET A 134 -12.71 -7.64 8.39
N ARG A 135 -13.52 -7.39 9.42
CA ARG A 135 -14.56 -6.37 9.35
C ARG A 135 -13.99 -4.98 9.60
N LEU A 136 -14.44 -4.03 8.80
CA LEU A 136 -14.19 -2.61 9.02
C LEU A 136 -15.39 -1.99 9.76
N LYS A 137 -15.10 -1.05 10.67
CA LYS A 137 -16.12 -0.20 11.24
C LYS A 137 -16.61 0.76 10.15
N THR A 138 -17.83 1.30 10.31
CA THR A 138 -18.42 2.21 9.33
C THR A 138 -17.53 3.41 9.03
N ASP A 139 -16.98 4.04 10.06
CA ASP A 139 -16.08 5.17 9.92
C ASP A 139 -14.76 4.79 9.22
N GLU A 140 -14.24 3.59 9.49
CA GLU A 140 -13.05 3.07 8.82
C GLU A 140 -13.31 2.85 7.32
N ALA A 141 -14.44 2.25 6.98
CA ALA A 141 -14.81 2.02 5.58
C ALA A 141 -15.00 3.32 4.82
N ILE A 142 -15.65 4.31 5.43
CA ILE A 142 -15.88 5.64 4.82
C ILE A 142 -14.54 6.36 4.63
N ALA A 143 -13.66 6.31 5.61
CA ALA A 143 -12.34 6.95 5.53
C ALA A 143 -11.45 6.33 4.44
N SER A 144 -11.68 5.06 4.10
CA SER A 144 -10.90 4.34 3.08
C SER A 144 -11.45 4.50 1.66
N THR A 145 -12.66 4.99 1.51
CA THR A 145 -13.26 5.28 0.18
C THR A 145 -13.05 6.74 -0.29
#